data_22fbc52c444e766ec1ff7e63846e62ec
#
_entry.id   22fbc52c444e766ec1ff7e63846e62ec
#
_cell.length_a   1.000
_cell.length_b   1.000
_cell.length_c   1.000
_cell.angle_alpha   90.00
_cell.angle_beta   90.00
_cell.angle_gamma   90.00
#
_symmetry.space_group_name_H-M   'P 1'
#
loop_
_entity.id
_entity.type
_entity.pdbx_description
1 polymer ?
#
loop_
_entity_poly.entity_id
_entity_poly.type
_entity_poly.pdbx_seq_one_letter_code
_entity_poly.pdbx_strand_id
1 'polypeptide(L)'
;MSQGSAGGCLVPAWWSGLQLSRHAADKLETYGIDGARLESWRAALERGDPFLDVVTGSLVLVMHWEERPWIVILSKDGDRVVTTYPSDESTVTNRRGAGRWIYPAN
;
A
#
# COMPACT_ATOMS: atom_id res chain seq x y z
N MET A 1 5.79 3.21 24.72
CA MET A 1 5.79 3.25 24.05
C MET A 1 5.95 3.06 23.36
N SER A 2 6.11 2.93 23.19
CA SER A 2 6.27 2.84 22.34
C SER A 2 6.39 2.73 21.56
N GLN A 3 6.30 2.68 21.33
CA GLN A 3 6.38 2.57 20.49
C GLN A 3 6.92 2.81 19.77
N GLY A 4 7.09 2.96 19.82
CA GLY A 4 7.55 3.13 19.07
C GLY A 4 8.27 3.13 18.58
N SER A 5 8.61 3.03 18.64
CA SER A 5 9.15 2.93 18.07
C SER A 5 9.75 2.65 17.46
N ALA A 6 9.92 2.38 17.79
CA ALA A 6 10.54 2.03 17.15
C ALA A 6 10.82 2.08 16.01
N GLY A 7 11.25 2.10 16.04
CA GLY A 7 11.69 2.09 14.96
C GLY A 7 11.00 2.16 14.02
N GLY A 8 10.25 2.07 14.38
CA GLY A 8 9.59 1.90 13.41
C GLY A 8 9.41 2.88 12.69
N CYS A 9 9.64 3.45 13.02
CA CYS A 9 9.60 4.17 12.22
C CYS A 9 9.52 4.16 10.91
N LEU A 10 9.43 3.10 10.41
CA LEU A 10 9.39 2.94 9.00
C LEU A 10 8.00 3.12 8.43
N VAL A 11 6.99 2.88 9.23
CA VAL A 11 5.61 3.04 8.79
C VAL A 11 5.08 4.38 9.31
N PRO A 12 4.74 5.31 8.42
CA PRO A 12 4.18 6.58 8.85
C PRO A 12 2.90 6.38 9.64
N ALA A 13 2.72 7.19 10.68
CA ALA A 13 1.56 7.08 11.54
C ALA A 13 0.23 7.25 10.79
N TRP A 14 0.23 8.01 9.70
CA TRP A 14 -0.99 8.24 8.94
C TRP A 14 -1.53 6.97 8.25
N TRP A 15 -0.72 5.93 8.14
CA TRP A 15 -1.20 4.69 7.52
C TRP A 15 -2.29 4.01 8.35
N SER A 16 -2.26 4.18 9.66
CA SER A 16 -3.31 3.59 10.48
C SER A 16 -4.66 4.24 10.26
N GLY A 17 -4.65 5.47 9.72
CA GLY A 17 -5.87 6.20 9.43
C GLY A 17 -6.23 6.27 7.95
N LEU A 18 -5.56 5.44 7.11
CA LEU A 18 -5.85 5.46 5.69
C LEU A 18 -7.31 5.15 5.40
N GLN A 19 -7.90 5.97 4.58
CA GLN A 19 -9.27 5.78 4.13
C GLN A 19 -9.27 5.16 2.74
N LEU A 20 -10.33 4.45 2.42
CA LEU A 20 -10.51 3.89 1.09
C LEU A 20 -11.36 4.84 0.27
N SER A 21 -10.92 5.15 -0.96
CA SER A 21 -11.78 5.84 -1.89
C SER A 21 -12.92 4.90 -2.29
N ARG A 22 -13.98 5.46 -2.85
CA ARG A 22 -15.08 4.64 -3.33
C ARG A 22 -14.61 3.63 -4.36
N HIS A 23 -13.74 4.06 -5.26
CA HIS A 23 -13.19 3.18 -6.29
C HIS A 23 -12.40 2.03 -5.67
N ALA A 24 -11.56 2.33 -4.66
CA ALA A 24 -10.79 1.29 -3.99
C ALA A 24 -11.71 0.30 -3.27
N ALA A 25 -12.73 0.82 -2.58
CA ALA A 25 -13.69 -0.04 -1.88
C ALA A 25 -14.43 -0.95 -2.86
N ASP A 26 -14.84 -0.40 -4.00
CA ASP A 26 -15.53 -1.18 -5.03
C ASP A 26 -14.63 -2.27 -5.60
N LYS A 27 -13.35 -1.94 -5.82
CA LYS A 27 -12.39 -2.93 -6.32
C LYS A 27 -12.21 -4.07 -5.34
N LEU A 28 -12.07 -3.76 -4.05
CA LEU A 28 -11.91 -4.79 -3.03
C LEU A 28 -13.14 -5.68 -2.98
N GLU A 29 -14.34 -5.09 -3.07
CA GLU A 29 -15.56 -5.87 -3.10
C GLU A 29 -15.61 -6.79 -4.31
N THR A 30 -15.15 -6.30 -5.46
CA THR A 30 -15.07 -7.11 -6.68
C THR A 30 -14.19 -8.34 -6.49
N TYR A 31 -13.13 -8.23 -5.68
CA TYR A 31 -12.26 -9.35 -5.36
C TYR A 31 -12.80 -10.21 -4.21
N GLY A 32 -13.98 -9.90 -3.71
CA GLY A 32 -14.58 -10.67 -2.62
C GLY A 32 -13.99 -10.35 -1.25
N ILE A 33 -13.38 -9.18 -1.11
CA ILE A 33 -12.74 -8.80 0.14
C ILE A 33 -13.64 -7.86 0.92
N ASP A 34 -14.33 -8.43 1.91
CA ASP A 34 -15.24 -7.68 2.76
C ASP A 34 -15.18 -8.25 4.19
N GLY A 35 -15.89 -7.61 5.10
CA GLY A 35 -15.98 -8.09 6.48
C GLY A 35 -14.63 -8.31 7.12
N ALA A 36 -14.45 -9.48 7.73
CA ALA A 36 -13.20 -9.82 8.41
C ALA A 36 -12.02 -9.87 7.46
N ARG A 37 -12.24 -10.27 6.21
CA ARG A 37 -11.16 -10.26 5.21
C ARG A 37 -10.71 -8.85 4.92
N LEU A 38 -11.63 -7.90 4.85
CA LEU A 38 -11.26 -6.51 4.64
C LEU A 38 -10.44 -5.97 5.79
N GLU A 39 -10.80 -6.33 7.02
CA GLU A 39 -10.01 -5.89 8.17
C GLU A 39 -8.61 -6.49 8.14
N SER A 40 -8.48 -7.74 7.74
CA SER A 40 -7.18 -8.38 7.58
C SER A 40 -6.35 -7.68 6.49
N TRP A 41 -6.98 -7.34 5.38
CA TRP A 41 -6.34 -6.62 4.29
C TRP A 41 -5.85 -5.24 4.75
N ARG A 42 -6.71 -4.52 5.49
CA ARG A 42 -6.33 -3.20 6.00
C ARG A 42 -5.16 -3.30 6.99
N ALA A 43 -5.17 -4.33 7.84
CA ALA A 43 -4.06 -4.53 8.77
C ALA A 43 -2.74 -4.78 8.05
N ALA A 44 -2.80 -5.44 6.89
CA ALA A 44 -1.59 -5.71 6.11
C ALA A 44 -0.96 -4.43 5.56
N LEU A 45 -1.72 -3.36 5.41
CA LEU A 45 -1.19 -2.08 4.93
C LEU A 45 -0.05 -1.58 5.81
N GLU A 46 -0.12 -1.86 7.11
CA GLU A 46 0.91 -1.39 8.05
C GLU A 46 2.26 -2.06 7.82
N ARG A 47 2.28 -3.16 7.11
CA ARG A 47 3.51 -3.88 6.82
C ARG A 47 4.00 -3.66 5.39
N GLY A 48 3.37 -2.72 4.68
CA GLY A 48 3.73 -2.45 3.30
C GLY A 48 4.98 -1.59 3.16
N ASP A 49 5.59 -1.68 2.01
CA ASP A 49 6.75 -0.87 1.65
C ASP A 49 6.30 0.31 0.80
N PRO A 50 6.65 1.54 1.18
CA PRO A 50 6.27 2.70 0.39
C PRO A 50 7.28 2.98 -0.72
N PHE A 51 6.76 3.37 -1.86
CA PHE A 51 7.57 3.77 -3.01
C PHE A 51 6.98 5.02 -3.65
N LEU A 52 7.83 5.77 -4.32
CA LEU A 52 7.41 6.84 -5.21
C LEU A 52 7.48 6.30 -6.64
N ASP A 53 6.37 6.38 -7.36
CA ASP A 53 6.34 6.02 -8.77
C ASP A 53 6.76 7.26 -9.55
N VAL A 54 7.97 7.24 -10.11
CA VAL A 54 8.52 8.42 -10.78
C VAL A 54 7.85 8.71 -12.12
N VAL A 55 7.13 7.74 -12.67
CA VAL A 55 6.42 7.95 -13.93
C VAL A 55 5.12 8.71 -13.69
N THR A 56 4.38 8.33 -12.65
CA THR A 56 3.08 8.94 -12.36
C THR A 56 3.11 9.99 -11.27
N GLY A 57 4.17 10.00 -10.47
CA GLY A 57 4.27 10.89 -9.31
C GLY A 57 3.45 10.41 -8.13
N SER A 58 2.88 9.21 -8.20
CA SER A 58 2.04 8.69 -7.15
C SER A 58 2.83 7.98 -6.06
N LEU A 59 2.30 8.03 -4.84
CA LEU A 59 2.81 7.17 -3.78
C LEU A 59 2.21 5.79 -3.95
N VAL A 60 3.05 4.77 -3.87
CA VAL A 60 2.66 3.38 -4.06
C VAL A 60 3.09 2.60 -2.83
N LEU A 61 2.16 1.83 -2.29
CA LEU A 61 2.46 0.94 -1.19
C LEU A 61 2.39 -0.49 -1.73
N VAL A 62 3.43 -1.27 -1.48
CA VAL A 62 3.45 -2.67 -1.87
C VAL A 62 3.37 -3.48 -0.59
N MET A 63 2.35 -4.29 -0.48
CA MET A 63 2.20 -5.15 0.69
C MET A 63 1.88 -6.56 0.24
N HIS A 64 2.12 -7.52 1.14
CA HIS A 64 1.79 -8.92 0.86
C HIS A 64 0.58 -9.31 1.70
N TRP A 65 -0.39 -9.94 1.06
CA TRP A 65 -1.58 -10.42 1.73
C TRP A 65 -2.06 -11.68 1.02
N GLU A 66 -2.33 -12.71 1.80
CA GLU A 66 -2.71 -14.03 1.28
C GLU A 66 -1.72 -14.53 0.21
N GLU A 67 -0.45 -14.41 0.54
CA GLU A 67 0.67 -14.97 -0.24
C GLU A 67 0.88 -14.35 -1.62
N ARG A 68 0.44 -13.12 -1.79
CA ARG A 68 0.72 -12.42 -3.03
C ARG A 68 0.89 -10.93 -2.76
N PRO A 69 1.64 -10.24 -3.62
CA PRO A 69 1.78 -8.80 -3.46
C PRO A 69 0.53 -8.06 -3.95
N TRP A 70 0.23 -6.99 -3.25
CA TRP A 70 -0.83 -6.07 -3.60
C TRP A 70 -0.22 -4.70 -3.81
N ILE A 71 -0.66 -4.05 -4.88
CA ILE A 71 -0.24 -2.69 -5.18
C ILE A 71 -1.35 -1.77 -4.67
N VAL A 72 -0.96 -0.78 -3.88
CA VAL A 72 -1.90 0.17 -3.28
C VAL A 72 -1.45 1.55 -3.70
N ILE A 73 -2.28 2.23 -4.48
CA ILE A 73 -1.96 3.58 -4.95
C ILE A 73 -2.61 4.58 -4.00
N LEU A 74 -1.81 5.47 -3.46
CA LEU A 74 -2.26 6.45 -2.49
C LEU A 74 -2.48 7.80 -3.14
N SER A 75 -3.32 8.62 -2.49
CA SER A 75 -3.53 9.99 -2.90
C SER A 75 -2.25 10.79 -2.69
N LYS A 76 -2.19 11.99 -3.26
CA LYS A 76 -1.04 12.88 -3.14
C LYS A 76 -0.65 13.13 -1.69
N ASP A 77 -1.66 13.28 -0.84
CA ASP A 77 -1.42 13.56 0.59
C ASP A 77 -1.10 12.29 1.38
N GLY A 78 -1.24 11.14 0.75
CA GLY A 78 -0.93 9.87 1.41
C GLY A 78 -1.94 9.43 2.44
N ASP A 79 -3.14 10.01 2.44
CA ASP A 79 -4.15 9.72 3.46
C ASP A 79 -5.29 8.85 2.96
N ARG A 80 -5.28 8.49 1.69
CA ARG A 80 -6.37 7.72 1.09
C ARG A 80 -5.83 6.72 0.07
N VAL A 81 -6.41 5.55 0.06
CA VAL A 81 -6.17 4.56 -0.99
C VAL A 81 -7.05 4.93 -2.18
N VAL A 82 -6.44 5.30 -3.28
CA VAL A 82 -7.16 5.70 -4.49
C VAL A 82 -7.61 4.47 -5.26
N THR A 83 -6.72 3.50 -5.41
CA THR A 83 -7.03 2.23 -6.05
C THR A 83 -6.08 1.17 -5.54
N THR A 84 -6.44 -0.09 -5.76
CA THR A 84 -5.61 -1.21 -5.35
C THR A 84 -5.91 -2.41 -6.23
N TYR A 85 -4.91 -3.28 -6.38
CA TYR A 85 -5.08 -4.51 -7.14
C TYR A 85 -4.00 -5.51 -6.75
N PRO A 86 -4.28 -6.81 -6.88
CA PRO A 86 -3.26 -7.82 -6.65
C PRO A 86 -2.27 -7.85 -7.81
N SER A 87 -1.04 -8.22 -7.53
CA SER A 87 0.01 -8.26 -8.52
C SER A 87 0.84 -9.53 -8.33
N ASP A 88 2.06 -9.52 -8.85
CA ASP A 88 2.99 -10.64 -8.69
C ASP A 88 4.39 -10.10 -8.43
N GLU A 89 5.26 -10.99 -7.96
CA GLU A 89 6.62 -10.59 -7.58
C GLU A 89 7.44 -10.11 -8.77
N SER A 90 7.20 -10.67 -9.95
CA SER A 90 7.97 -10.25 -11.12
C SER A 90 7.65 -8.81 -11.51
N THR A 91 6.39 -8.41 -11.40
CA THR A 91 6.00 -7.03 -11.67
C THR A 91 6.67 -6.08 -10.68
N VAL A 92 6.62 -6.42 -9.39
CA VAL A 92 7.25 -5.59 -8.35
C VAL A 92 8.74 -5.47 -8.60
N THR A 93 9.41 -6.60 -8.85
CA THR A 93 10.84 -6.62 -9.10
C THR A 93 11.21 -5.80 -10.32
N ASN A 94 10.42 -5.92 -11.40
CA ASN A 94 10.70 -5.17 -12.61
C ASN A 94 10.55 -3.66 -12.40
N ARG A 95 9.53 -3.23 -11.68
CA ARG A 95 9.33 -1.80 -11.43
C ARG A 95 10.42 -1.21 -10.58
N ARG A 96 10.88 -1.97 -9.59
CA ARG A 96 11.99 -1.53 -8.74
C ARG A 96 13.29 -1.54 -9.53
N GLY A 97 13.56 -2.60 -10.27
CA GLY A 97 14.80 -2.73 -11.03
C GLY A 97 14.92 -1.73 -12.15
N ALA A 98 13.81 -1.30 -12.74
CA ALA A 98 13.79 -0.29 -13.78
C ALA A 98 13.91 1.13 -13.21
N GLY A 99 13.94 1.29 -11.90
CA GLY A 99 13.99 2.60 -11.27
C GLY A 99 12.68 3.35 -11.30
N ARG A 100 11.58 2.71 -11.65
CA ARG A 100 10.28 3.35 -11.68
C ARG A 100 9.73 3.58 -10.28
N TRP A 101 9.96 2.61 -9.39
CA TRP A 101 9.53 2.71 -7.99
C TRP A 101 10.78 2.86 -7.14
N ILE A 102 10.90 4.00 -6.50
CA ILE A 102 12.04 4.30 -5.63
C ILE A 102 11.52 4.61 -4.23
N TYR A 103 12.39 4.48 -3.25
CA TYR A 103 11.99 4.85 -1.89
C TYR A 103 11.76 6.35 -1.81
N PRO A 104 10.67 6.79 -1.15
CA PRO A 104 10.41 8.22 -1.04
C PRO A 104 11.52 8.90 -0.24
N ALA A 105 11.81 10.14 -0.61
CA ALA A 105 12.74 10.93 0.16
C ALA A 105 12.10 11.31 1.50
N ASN A 106 12.91 11.41 2.52
CA ASN A 106 12.43 11.82 3.85
C ASN A 106 12.34 13.32 3.96
#